data_934ba152274ec138590f36958feaa292
#
_entry.id   934ba152274ec138590f36958feaa292
#
_cell.length_a   1.000
_cell.length_b   1.000
_cell.length_c   1.000
_cell.angle_alpha   90.00
_cell.angle_beta   90.00
_cell.angle_gamma   90.00
#
_symmetry.space_group_name_H-M   'P 1'
#
loop_
_entity.id
_entity.type
_entity.pdbx_description
1 polymer ?
#
loop_
_entity_poly.entity_id
_entity_poly.type
_entity_poly.pdbx_seq_one_letter_code
_entity_poly.pdbx_strand_id
1 'polypeptide(L)'
;NVPFNFYNDKLTFIKIYFGRSNLDEIDFIQKNSPNNSVFIDIGSNMGFYTQFIASIINKKKRIKIISIDAHPINNYRLRENLKLLKTKIPNIFSFVKIKNCAVGDRNTILNLNFSHGLANAFITKNKKGISVKCRKLIDIVNEEKLKYITNLKIDVEGYEDKVLITFLNNCKKKLVPKNIILEHSEKNVWKNNLIQFLFKFGYKEIYKNKSNIILNFRK
;
A
#
# COMPACT_ATOMS: atom_id res chain seq x y z
N ASN A 1 10.08 -15.19 -12.87
CA ASN A 1 10.88 -14.03 -12.51
C ASN A 1 10.10 -12.75 -12.81
N VAL A 2 10.03 -11.83 -11.83
CA VAL A 2 9.46 -10.49 -11.96
C VAL A 2 10.62 -9.51 -12.03
N PRO A 3 10.80 -8.79 -13.15
CA PRO A 3 11.87 -7.82 -13.28
C PRO A 3 11.64 -6.64 -12.34
N PHE A 4 12.68 -6.18 -11.63
CA PHE A 4 12.58 -5.07 -10.69
C PHE A 4 13.92 -4.33 -10.60
N ASN A 5 13.89 -2.99 -10.63
CA ASN A 5 15.05 -2.14 -10.47
C ASN A 5 15.06 -1.51 -9.07
N PHE A 6 16.10 -1.76 -8.30
CA PHE A 6 16.26 -1.27 -6.91
C PHE A 6 16.87 0.14 -6.82
N TYR A 7 17.32 0.74 -7.92
CA TYR A 7 17.86 2.11 -7.96
C TYR A 7 18.95 2.40 -6.92
N ASN A 8 19.85 1.43 -6.66
CA ASN A 8 20.91 1.50 -5.65
C ASN A 8 20.41 1.63 -4.20
N ASP A 9 19.15 1.37 -3.94
CA ASP A 9 18.62 1.28 -2.58
C ASP A 9 19.04 -0.06 -1.95
N LYS A 10 20.24 -0.04 -1.34
CA LYS A 10 20.83 -1.23 -0.70
C LYS A 10 19.97 -1.80 0.42
N LEU A 11 19.29 -0.94 1.19
CA LEU A 11 18.44 -1.38 2.31
C LEU A 11 17.20 -2.10 1.81
N THR A 12 16.51 -1.55 0.82
CA THR A 12 15.37 -2.22 0.18
C THR A 12 15.81 -3.51 -0.50
N PHE A 13 16.96 -3.51 -1.20
CA PHE A 13 17.52 -4.72 -1.80
C PHE A 13 17.79 -5.81 -0.76
N ILE A 14 18.47 -5.49 0.35
CA ILE A 14 18.78 -6.42 1.42
C ILE A 14 17.51 -6.96 2.08
N LYS A 15 16.55 -6.09 2.42
CA LYS A 15 15.25 -6.50 3.00
C LYS A 15 14.49 -7.48 2.10
N ILE A 16 14.51 -7.25 0.79
CA ILE A 16 13.77 -8.05 -0.20
C ILE A 16 14.51 -9.33 -0.55
N TYR A 17 15.83 -9.25 -0.78
CA TYR A 17 16.62 -10.40 -1.27
C TYR A 17 16.93 -11.41 -0.17
N PHE A 18 17.17 -10.93 1.05
CA PHE A 18 17.50 -11.77 2.22
C PHE A 18 16.34 -11.91 3.21
N GLY A 19 15.34 -11.02 3.17
CA GLY A 19 14.15 -11.09 3.99
C GLY A 19 13.06 -11.91 3.33
N ARG A 20 12.85 -13.15 3.75
CA ARG A 20 11.72 -13.99 3.27
C ARG A 20 10.35 -13.42 3.66
N SER A 21 10.30 -12.48 4.60
CA SER A 21 9.05 -11.98 5.19
C SER A 21 8.08 -11.36 4.18
N ASN A 22 8.57 -10.62 3.20
CA ASN A 22 7.69 -9.96 2.22
C ASN A 22 7.14 -10.91 1.14
N LEU A 23 7.71 -12.10 0.98
CA LEU A 23 7.24 -13.07 0.00
C LEU A 23 5.95 -13.77 0.45
N ASP A 24 5.79 -13.96 1.76
CA ASP A 24 4.59 -14.58 2.33
C ASP A 24 3.34 -13.69 2.13
N GLU A 25 3.50 -12.37 2.31
CA GLU A 25 2.42 -11.42 2.06
C GLU A 25 2.07 -11.33 0.58
N ILE A 26 3.10 -11.30 -0.30
CA ILE A 26 2.88 -11.29 -1.75
C ILE A 26 2.15 -12.57 -2.19
N ASP A 27 2.62 -13.72 -1.74
CA ASP A 27 2.00 -15.01 -2.04
C ASP A 27 0.54 -15.05 -1.55
N PHE A 28 0.30 -14.56 -0.32
CA PHE A 28 -1.05 -14.43 0.21
C PHE A 28 -1.93 -13.55 -0.67
N ILE A 29 -1.45 -12.35 -1.05
CA ILE A 29 -2.21 -11.42 -1.91
C ILE A 29 -2.49 -12.08 -3.26
N GLN A 30 -1.51 -12.74 -3.88
CA GLN A 30 -1.67 -13.38 -5.19
C GLN A 30 -2.69 -14.51 -5.16
N LYS A 31 -2.65 -15.37 -4.11
CA LYS A 31 -3.62 -16.46 -3.89
C LYS A 31 -5.02 -15.91 -3.60
N ASN A 32 -5.12 -14.78 -2.89
CA ASN A 32 -6.38 -14.15 -2.51
C ASN A 32 -6.82 -13.03 -3.45
N SER A 33 -6.30 -12.99 -4.68
CA SER A 33 -6.71 -12.07 -5.74
C SER A 33 -7.39 -12.85 -6.87
N PRO A 34 -8.70 -13.12 -6.79
CA PRO A 34 -9.46 -13.70 -7.90
C PRO A 34 -9.51 -12.75 -9.09
N ASN A 35 -10.09 -13.22 -10.22
CA ASN A 35 -10.35 -12.33 -11.37
C ASN A 35 -11.21 -11.13 -10.94
N ASN A 36 -10.93 -9.97 -11.53
CA ASN A 36 -11.56 -8.68 -11.23
C ASN A 36 -11.33 -8.15 -9.81
N SER A 37 -10.32 -8.66 -9.08
CA SER A 37 -10.01 -8.13 -7.74
C SER A 37 -9.47 -6.69 -7.78
N VAL A 38 -9.54 -6.04 -6.61
CA VAL A 38 -8.99 -4.70 -6.37
C VAL A 38 -7.92 -4.80 -5.29
N PHE A 39 -6.73 -4.33 -5.60
CA PHE A 39 -5.62 -4.19 -4.67
C PHE A 39 -5.27 -2.72 -4.46
N ILE A 40 -5.19 -2.29 -3.21
CA ILE A 40 -4.70 -0.96 -2.84
C ILE A 40 -3.39 -1.12 -2.09
N ASP A 41 -2.34 -0.42 -2.56
CA ASP A 41 -0.99 -0.42 -2.01
C ASP A 41 -0.67 0.99 -1.50
N ILE A 42 -0.78 1.20 -0.17
CA ILE A 42 -0.56 2.49 0.48
C ILE A 42 0.84 2.48 1.11
N GLY A 43 1.67 3.47 0.74
CA GLY A 43 3.11 3.45 0.98
C GLY A 43 3.80 2.50 0.01
N SER A 44 3.44 2.60 -1.27
CA SER A 44 3.90 1.65 -2.29
C SER A 44 5.40 1.75 -2.59
N ASN A 45 6.07 2.80 -2.12
CA ASN A 45 7.48 3.08 -2.38
C ASN A 45 7.78 2.97 -3.88
N MET A 46 8.89 2.33 -4.29
CA MET A 46 9.21 2.09 -5.71
C MET A 46 8.42 0.93 -6.35
N GLY A 47 7.37 0.43 -5.66
CA GLY A 47 6.36 -0.47 -6.22
C GLY A 47 6.65 -1.96 -6.10
N PHE A 48 7.33 -2.41 -5.07
CA PHE A 48 7.63 -3.84 -4.91
C PHE A 48 6.36 -4.71 -4.90
N TYR A 49 5.43 -4.48 -3.98
CA TYR A 49 4.17 -5.23 -3.94
C TYR A 49 3.36 -5.02 -5.21
N THR A 50 3.22 -3.76 -5.64
CA THR A 50 2.52 -3.41 -6.88
C THR A 50 3.05 -4.18 -8.09
N GLN A 51 4.37 -4.28 -8.27
CA GLN A 51 5.02 -4.97 -9.39
C GLN A 51 4.73 -6.47 -9.38
N PHE A 52 4.88 -7.12 -8.20
CA PHE A 52 4.61 -8.54 -8.06
C PHE A 52 3.13 -8.88 -8.27
N ILE A 53 2.21 -8.06 -7.74
CA ILE A 53 0.78 -8.28 -7.96
C ILE A 53 0.39 -7.98 -9.41
N ALA A 54 0.98 -6.97 -10.03
CA ALA A 54 0.76 -6.69 -11.44
C ALA A 54 1.24 -7.82 -12.36
N SER A 55 2.33 -8.51 -12.00
CA SER A 55 2.93 -9.57 -12.83
C SER A 55 2.02 -10.78 -13.09
N ILE A 56 0.99 -10.98 -12.26
CA ILE A 56 0.02 -12.08 -12.45
C ILE A 56 -1.20 -11.70 -13.29
N ILE A 57 -1.27 -10.42 -13.75
CA ILE A 57 -2.35 -9.99 -14.64
C ILE A 57 -2.18 -10.65 -16.02
N ASN A 58 -3.27 -11.19 -16.57
CA ASN A 58 -3.30 -11.80 -17.89
C ASN A 58 -4.73 -11.76 -18.47
N LYS A 59 -4.98 -12.40 -19.61
CA LYS A 59 -6.29 -12.42 -20.27
C LYS A 59 -7.40 -13.00 -19.39
N LYS A 60 -7.08 -13.94 -18.49
CA LYS A 60 -8.03 -14.62 -17.59
C LYS A 60 -8.10 -13.99 -16.18
N LYS A 61 -7.07 -13.23 -15.79
CA LYS A 61 -6.94 -12.64 -14.44
C LYS A 61 -6.68 -11.14 -14.54
N ARG A 62 -7.68 -10.34 -14.24
CA ARG A 62 -7.63 -8.88 -14.19
C ARG A 62 -7.62 -8.42 -12.74
N ILE A 63 -6.72 -7.50 -12.41
CA ILE A 63 -6.62 -6.90 -11.07
C ILE A 63 -6.53 -5.39 -11.28
N LYS A 64 -7.43 -4.62 -10.66
CA LYS A 64 -7.27 -3.16 -10.57
C LYS A 64 -6.37 -2.85 -9.39
N ILE A 65 -5.27 -2.13 -9.63
CA ILE A 65 -4.28 -1.78 -8.60
C ILE A 65 -4.26 -0.26 -8.44
N ILE A 66 -4.35 0.19 -7.19
CA ILE A 66 -4.19 1.60 -6.82
C ILE A 66 -2.95 1.69 -5.94
N SER A 67 -1.86 2.22 -6.48
CA SER A 67 -0.59 2.42 -5.76
C SER A 67 -0.49 3.87 -5.33
N ILE A 68 -0.20 4.08 -4.05
CA ILE A 68 -0.20 5.41 -3.45
C ILE A 68 1.10 5.60 -2.69
N ASP A 69 1.85 6.61 -3.06
CA ASP A 69 3.05 7.03 -2.33
C ASP A 69 3.16 8.55 -2.32
N ALA A 70 3.62 9.09 -1.20
CA ALA A 70 3.75 10.53 -1.03
C ALA A 70 4.95 11.09 -1.80
N HIS A 71 6.03 10.30 -1.95
CA HIS A 71 7.27 10.78 -2.52
C HIS A 71 7.25 10.75 -4.06
N PRO A 72 7.49 11.88 -4.75
CA PRO A 72 7.44 11.93 -6.21
C PRO A 72 8.50 11.03 -6.89
N ILE A 73 9.69 10.90 -6.29
CA ILE A 73 10.73 10.01 -6.82
C ILE A 73 10.30 8.53 -6.74
N ASN A 74 9.64 8.12 -5.64
CA ASN A 74 9.13 6.76 -5.53
C ASN A 74 8.09 6.48 -6.61
N ASN A 75 7.18 7.42 -6.87
CA ASN A 75 6.19 7.30 -7.93
C ASN A 75 6.83 7.24 -9.33
N TYR A 76 7.91 7.99 -9.56
CA TYR A 76 8.69 7.88 -10.80
C TYR A 76 9.31 6.48 -10.94
N ARG A 77 10.01 5.99 -9.90
CA ARG A 77 10.63 4.67 -9.87
C ARG A 77 9.62 3.55 -10.06
N LEU A 78 8.45 3.65 -9.42
CA LEU A 78 7.34 2.73 -9.62
C LEU A 78 6.90 2.69 -11.09
N ARG A 79 6.76 3.84 -11.75
CA ARG A 79 6.42 3.89 -13.19
C ARG A 79 7.47 3.17 -14.04
N GLU A 80 8.75 3.41 -13.78
CA GLU A 80 9.83 2.76 -14.51
C GLU A 80 9.83 1.24 -14.27
N ASN A 81 9.63 0.81 -13.02
CA ASN A 81 9.49 -0.62 -12.71
C ASN A 81 8.31 -1.25 -13.44
N LEU A 82 7.15 -0.61 -13.49
CA LEU A 82 6.00 -1.13 -14.25
C LEU A 82 6.26 -1.22 -15.76
N LYS A 83 7.09 -0.33 -16.33
CA LYS A 83 7.48 -0.42 -17.74
C LYS A 83 8.20 -1.73 -18.07
N LEU A 84 8.92 -2.33 -17.10
CA LEU A 84 9.58 -3.62 -17.28
C LEU A 84 8.59 -4.77 -17.54
N LEU A 85 7.33 -4.59 -17.14
CA LEU A 85 6.26 -5.57 -17.41
C LEU A 85 5.58 -5.39 -18.76
N LYS A 86 5.84 -4.30 -19.50
CA LYS A 86 5.13 -4.01 -20.77
C LYS A 86 5.27 -5.09 -21.83
N THR A 87 6.38 -5.82 -21.85
CA THR A 87 6.58 -6.94 -22.79
C THR A 87 5.57 -8.06 -22.56
N LYS A 88 5.18 -8.31 -21.31
CA LYS A 88 4.21 -9.34 -20.93
C LYS A 88 2.78 -8.79 -20.83
N ILE A 89 2.64 -7.54 -20.44
CA ILE A 89 1.36 -6.86 -20.20
C ILE A 89 1.42 -5.48 -20.85
N PRO A 90 1.18 -5.38 -22.18
CA PRO A 90 1.31 -4.11 -22.93
C PRO A 90 0.49 -2.97 -22.31
N ASN A 91 -0.69 -3.26 -21.81
CA ASN A 91 -1.62 -2.29 -21.23
C ASN A 91 -1.53 -2.19 -19.70
N ILE A 92 -0.35 -2.40 -19.10
CA ILE A 92 -0.18 -2.44 -17.64
C ILE A 92 -0.78 -1.20 -16.94
N PHE A 93 -0.63 -0.01 -17.51
CA PHE A 93 -1.15 1.23 -16.95
C PHE A 93 -2.70 1.39 -17.05
N SER A 94 -3.40 0.51 -17.75
CA SER A 94 -4.86 0.44 -17.65
C SER A 94 -5.31 -0.24 -16.36
N PHE A 95 -4.48 -1.11 -15.79
CA PHE A 95 -4.75 -1.86 -14.57
C PHE A 95 -4.19 -1.17 -13.32
N VAL A 96 -3.08 -0.43 -13.45
CA VAL A 96 -2.39 0.22 -12.34
C VAL A 96 -2.57 1.73 -12.39
N LYS A 97 -3.16 2.30 -11.34
CA LYS A 97 -3.27 3.75 -11.11
C LYS A 97 -2.28 4.16 -10.04
N ILE A 98 -1.45 5.15 -10.33
CA ILE A 98 -0.43 5.68 -9.42
C ILE A 98 -0.91 7.03 -8.91
N LYS A 99 -0.95 7.20 -7.59
CA LYS A 99 -1.35 8.43 -6.90
C LYS A 99 -0.19 9.00 -6.12
N ASN A 100 0.26 10.20 -6.49
CA ASN A 100 1.29 10.89 -5.74
C ASN A 100 0.66 11.76 -4.65
N CYS A 101 0.39 11.15 -3.51
CA CYS A 101 -0.12 11.82 -2.31
C CYS A 101 0.17 10.99 -1.06
N ALA A 102 0.20 11.62 0.10
CA ALA A 102 0.06 10.95 1.38
C ALA A 102 -1.40 10.52 1.59
N VAL A 103 -1.60 9.53 2.46
CA VAL A 103 -2.94 9.14 2.93
C VAL A 103 -3.05 9.41 4.42
N GLY A 104 -4.17 9.99 4.86
CA GLY A 104 -4.38 10.35 6.26
C GLY A 104 -5.85 10.46 6.65
N ASP A 105 -6.08 11.05 7.83
CA ASP A 105 -7.41 11.27 8.41
C ASP A 105 -8.16 12.46 7.80
N ARG A 106 -7.46 13.35 7.07
CA ARG A 106 -8.04 14.56 6.48
C ARG A 106 -7.33 14.97 5.20
N ASN A 107 -8.01 15.78 4.39
CA ASN A 107 -7.42 16.42 3.23
C ASN A 107 -6.66 17.66 3.67
N THR A 108 -5.35 17.70 3.44
CA THR A 108 -4.45 18.78 3.85
C THR A 108 -3.15 18.73 3.04
N ILE A 109 -2.25 19.67 3.32
CA ILE A 109 -0.87 19.63 2.84
C ILE A 109 0.00 19.24 4.03
N LEU A 110 0.90 18.28 3.82
CA LEU A 110 1.90 17.84 4.79
C LEU A 110 3.29 18.18 4.27
N ASN A 111 4.19 18.51 5.18
CA ASN A 111 5.61 18.59 4.89
C ASN A 111 6.28 17.31 5.37
N LEU A 112 6.84 16.56 4.42
CA LEU A 112 7.54 15.31 4.70
C LEU A 112 9.05 15.54 4.66
N ASN A 113 9.74 15.08 5.69
CA ASN A 113 11.20 15.04 5.74
C ASN A 113 11.69 13.62 5.41
N PHE A 114 12.68 13.53 4.54
CA PHE A 114 13.27 12.28 4.05
C PHE A 114 14.76 12.17 4.45
N SER A 115 15.15 12.75 5.60
CA SER A 115 16.55 12.81 6.05
C SER A 115 17.22 11.45 6.25
N HIS A 116 16.45 10.37 6.37
CA HIS A 116 16.95 9.00 6.53
C HIS A 116 16.73 8.11 5.29
N GLY A 117 16.60 8.71 4.11
CA GLY A 117 16.37 8.02 2.85
C GLY A 117 14.94 8.10 2.34
N LEU A 118 14.73 7.64 1.09
CA LEU A 118 13.43 7.74 0.41
C LEU A 118 12.37 6.78 0.98
N ALA A 119 12.78 5.80 1.78
CA ALA A 119 11.88 4.82 2.38
C ALA A 119 11.21 5.34 3.66
N ASN A 120 11.85 6.24 4.41
CA ASN A 120 11.38 6.68 5.72
C ASN A 120 10.99 8.16 5.65
N ALA A 121 9.70 8.42 5.47
CA ALA A 121 9.14 9.76 5.43
C ALA A 121 8.52 10.12 6.77
N PHE A 122 8.99 11.19 7.40
CA PHE A 122 8.40 11.71 8.63
C PHE A 122 7.64 13.00 8.37
N ILE A 123 6.46 13.13 9.00
CA ILE A 123 5.75 14.41 9.01
C ILE A 123 6.55 15.40 9.86
N THR A 124 6.98 16.50 9.26
CA THR A 124 7.73 17.54 9.94
C THR A 124 7.00 18.88 9.93
N LYS A 125 7.16 19.65 10.99
CA LYS A 125 6.73 21.05 11.05
C LYS A 125 7.76 21.99 10.39
N ASN A 126 8.97 21.51 10.09
CA ASN A 126 10.03 22.31 9.48
C ASN A 126 9.80 22.51 7.98
N LYS A 127 10.04 23.74 7.50
CA LYS A 127 9.94 24.12 6.08
C LYS A 127 10.96 23.43 5.15
N LYS A 128 11.89 22.63 5.69
CA LYS A 128 12.92 21.89 4.92
C LYS A 128 12.42 20.60 4.28
N GLY A 129 11.13 20.26 4.41
CA GLY A 129 10.54 19.06 3.82
C GLY A 129 9.92 19.30 2.44
N ILE A 130 9.52 18.22 1.79
CA ILE A 130 8.74 18.25 0.56
C ILE A 130 7.26 18.41 0.92
N SER A 131 6.61 19.43 0.35
CA SER A 131 5.17 19.64 0.51
C SER A 131 4.41 18.64 -0.33
N VAL A 132 3.55 17.85 0.30
CA VAL A 132 2.73 16.81 -0.38
C VAL A 132 1.27 16.96 0.00
N LYS A 133 0.39 16.66 -0.96
CA LYS A 133 -1.05 16.56 -0.68
C LYS A 133 -1.31 15.32 0.18
N CYS A 134 -2.02 15.49 1.29
CA CYS A 134 -2.57 14.40 2.08
C CYS A 134 -4.06 14.26 1.75
N ARG A 135 -4.52 13.04 1.51
CA ARG A 135 -5.91 12.75 1.13
C ARG A 135 -6.49 11.67 2.03
N LYS A 136 -7.79 11.74 2.28
CA LYS A 136 -8.50 10.64 2.90
C LYS A 136 -8.61 9.47 1.93
N LEU A 137 -8.43 8.25 2.42
CA LEU A 137 -8.53 7.04 1.58
C LEU A 137 -9.92 6.93 0.92
N ILE A 138 -10.98 7.33 1.62
CA ILE A 138 -12.34 7.27 1.08
C ILE A 138 -12.52 8.15 -0.17
N ASP A 139 -11.83 9.29 -0.25
CA ASP A 139 -11.92 10.18 -1.41
C ASP A 139 -11.21 9.57 -2.62
N ILE A 140 -10.07 8.88 -2.40
CA ILE A 140 -9.36 8.15 -3.46
C ILE A 140 -10.21 6.98 -3.97
N VAL A 141 -10.84 6.23 -3.06
CA VAL A 141 -11.73 5.10 -3.38
C VAL A 141 -12.93 5.56 -4.21
N ASN A 142 -13.52 6.71 -3.87
CA ASN A 142 -14.65 7.31 -4.59
C ASN A 142 -14.22 7.83 -5.98
N GLU A 143 -13.09 8.54 -6.08
CA GLU A 143 -12.52 9.02 -7.35
C GLU A 143 -12.29 7.85 -8.32
N GLU A 144 -11.73 6.74 -7.82
CA GLU A 144 -11.47 5.54 -8.60
C GLU A 144 -12.73 4.69 -8.85
N LYS A 145 -13.88 5.12 -8.35
CA LYS A 145 -15.20 4.47 -8.49
C LYS A 145 -15.16 2.99 -8.09
N LEU A 146 -14.40 2.67 -7.03
CA LEU A 146 -14.29 1.31 -6.55
C LEU A 146 -15.63 0.83 -5.98
N LYS A 147 -15.97 -0.44 -6.26
CA LYS A 147 -17.19 -1.07 -5.76
C LYS A 147 -16.94 -1.95 -4.55
N TYR A 148 -15.72 -2.43 -4.39
CA TYR A 148 -15.21 -3.27 -3.30
C TYR A 148 -13.69 -3.18 -3.27
N ILE A 149 -13.09 -3.67 -2.18
CA ILE A 149 -11.63 -3.79 -2.02
C ILE A 149 -11.34 -5.22 -1.61
N THR A 150 -10.53 -5.93 -2.41
CA THR A 150 -10.16 -7.32 -2.13
C THR A 150 -9.00 -7.36 -1.15
N ASN A 151 -7.92 -6.68 -1.47
CA ASN A 151 -6.72 -6.62 -0.64
C ASN A 151 -6.28 -5.17 -0.48
N LEU A 152 -5.88 -4.80 0.74
CA LEU A 152 -5.29 -3.51 1.06
C LEU A 152 -4.00 -3.73 1.83
N LYS A 153 -2.87 -3.25 1.30
CA LYS A 153 -1.61 -3.12 2.05
C LYS A 153 -1.47 -1.70 2.52
N ILE A 154 -0.97 -1.53 3.75
CA ILE A 154 -0.66 -0.22 4.31
C ILE A 154 0.65 -0.26 5.09
N ASP A 155 1.52 0.72 4.78
CA ASP A 155 2.84 0.89 5.33
C ASP A 155 3.20 2.38 5.16
N VAL A 156 2.85 3.19 6.16
CA VAL A 156 2.95 4.66 6.11
C VAL A 156 3.64 5.24 7.35
N GLU A 157 4.59 4.44 7.87
CA GLU A 157 5.55 4.86 8.88
C GLU A 157 4.87 5.49 10.12
N GLY A 158 3.90 4.74 10.69
CA GLY A 158 3.22 5.10 11.94
C GLY A 158 1.94 5.94 11.79
N TYR A 159 1.38 6.05 10.58
CA TYR A 159 0.13 6.78 10.33
C TYR A 159 -1.06 5.84 10.04
N GLU A 160 -0.86 4.53 10.16
CA GLU A 160 -1.80 3.48 9.79
C GLU A 160 -3.11 3.57 10.58
N ASP A 161 -3.02 3.90 11.88
CA ASP A 161 -4.20 4.04 12.75
C ASP A 161 -5.14 5.14 12.28
N LYS A 162 -4.60 6.30 11.92
CA LYS A 162 -5.39 7.42 11.42
C LYS A 162 -6.04 7.13 10.08
N VAL A 163 -5.32 6.46 9.18
CA VAL A 163 -5.83 6.10 7.85
C VAL A 163 -6.96 5.09 7.98
N LEU A 164 -6.70 3.94 8.64
CA LEU A 164 -7.64 2.82 8.66
C LEU A 164 -8.86 3.09 9.53
N ILE A 165 -8.70 3.69 10.72
CA ILE A 165 -9.84 4.00 11.58
C ILE A 165 -10.75 5.01 10.89
N THR A 166 -10.17 6.07 10.30
CA THR A 166 -10.98 7.07 9.56
C THR A 166 -11.68 6.44 8.38
N PHE A 167 -11.00 5.58 7.62
CA PHE A 167 -11.59 4.93 6.45
C PHE A 167 -12.73 3.98 6.84
N LEU A 168 -12.49 3.07 7.78
CA LEU A 168 -13.46 2.04 8.17
C LEU A 168 -14.72 2.62 8.83
N ASN A 169 -14.58 3.70 9.60
CA ASN A 169 -15.72 4.39 10.21
C ASN A 169 -16.60 5.14 9.19
N ASN A 170 -16.05 5.48 8.01
CA ASN A 170 -16.75 6.31 7.01
C ASN A 170 -17.06 5.57 5.71
N CYS A 171 -16.56 4.37 5.49
CA CYS A 171 -16.81 3.65 4.26
C CYS A 171 -18.13 2.84 4.31
N LYS A 172 -18.73 2.64 3.14
CA LYS A 172 -19.87 1.71 3.01
C LYS A 172 -19.38 0.27 3.24
N LYS A 173 -20.22 -0.60 3.84
CA LYS A 173 -19.91 -1.99 4.15
C LYS A 173 -19.23 -2.75 2.98
N LYS A 174 -19.69 -2.54 1.75
CA LYS A 174 -19.10 -3.18 0.55
C LYS A 174 -17.68 -2.74 0.21
N LEU A 175 -17.21 -1.62 0.77
CA LEU A 175 -15.86 -1.08 0.59
C LEU A 175 -14.90 -1.49 1.71
N VAL A 176 -15.39 -2.18 2.74
CA VAL A 176 -14.53 -2.76 3.78
C VAL A 176 -13.58 -3.77 3.10
N PRO A 177 -12.25 -3.62 3.22
CA PRO A 177 -11.30 -4.52 2.58
C PRO A 177 -11.49 -5.96 3.08
N LYS A 178 -11.54 -6.93 2.15
CA LYS A 178 -11.63 -8.35 2.53
C LYS A 178 -10.38 -8.78 3.30
N ASN A 179 -9.21 -8.34 2.84
CA ASN A 179 -7.94 -8.60 3.51
C ASN A 179 -7.19 -7.28 3.72
N ILE A 180 -6.53 -7.15 4.87
CA ILE A 180 -5.60 -6.07 5.18
C ILE A 180 -4.23 -6.68 5.48
N ILE A 181 -3.18 -6.16 4.83
CA ILE A 181 -1.79 -6.40 5.16
C ILE A 181 -1.27 -5.11 5.82
N LEU A 182 -1.09 -5.17 7.13
CA LEU A 182 -0.76 -4.02 7.97
C LEU A 182 0.69 -4.14 8.44
N GLU A 183 1.51 -3.16 8.08
CA GLU A 183 2.80 -2.95 8.72
C GLU A 183 2.59 -2.42 10.15
N HIS A 184 3.33 -2.97 11.13
CA HIS A 184 3.14 -2.63 12.53
C HIS A 184 4.46 -2.42 13.32
N SER A 185 5.58 -2.24 12.62
CA SER A 185 6.87 -1.95 13.26
C SER A 185 6.81 -0.65 14.06
N GLU A 186 6.15 0.36 13.50
CA GLU A 186 6.01 1.69 14.11
C GLU A 186 4.72 1.85 14.96
N LYS A 187 4.12 0.74 15.41
CA LYS A 187 2.88 0.77 16.22
C LYS A 187 2.98 1.60 17.51
N ASN A 188 4.19 1.83 18.01
CA ASN A 188 4.42 2.60 19.23
C ASN A 188 4.09 4.10 19.06
N VAL A 189 4.06 4.62 17.81
CA VAL A 189 3.68 6.02 17.53
C VAL A 189 2.18 6.16 17.24
N TRP A 190 1.43 5.07 17.14
CA TRP A 190 -0.02 5.12 16.97
C TRP A 190 -0.70 5.74 18.19
N LYS A 191 -1.65 6.62 17.94
CA LYS A 191 -2.48 7.22 19.00
C LYS A 191 -3.56 6.27 19.48
N ASN A 192 -3.98 5.32 18.64
CA ASN A 192 -5.03 4.37 18.92
C ASN A 192 -4.49 2.94 18.79
N ASN A 193 -5.00 2.01 19.57
CA ASN A 193 -4.68 0.60 19.39
C ASN A 193 -5.41 0.06 18.16
N LEU A 194 -4.78 0.26 16.98
CA LEU A 194 -5.35 -0.12 15.70
C LEU A 194 -5.65 -1.62 15.60
N ILE A 195 -4.76 -2.49 16.11
CA ILE A 195 -4.97 -3.94 16.05
C ILE A 195 -6.23 -4.33 16.82
N GLN A 196 -6.41 -3.81 18.03
CA GLN A 196 -7.60 -4.07 18.82
C GLN A 196 -8.87 -3.51 18.16
N PHE A 197 -8.78 -2.32 17.54
CA PHE A 197 -9.87 -1.75 16.77
C PHE A 197 -10.27 -2.67 15.61
N LEU A 198 -9.31 -3.18 14.83
CA LEU A 198 -9.57 -4.07 13.70
C LEU A 198 -10.21 -5.38 14.15
N PHE A 199 -9.77 -5.97 15.25
CA PHE A 199 -10.40 -7.17 15.81
C PHE A 199 -11.85 -6.91 16.25
N LYS A 200 -12.13 -5.81 16.95
CA LYS A 200 -13.50 -5.41 17.31
C LYS A 200 -14.36 -5.10 16.09
N PHE A 201 -13.77 -4.56 15.03
CA PHE A 201 -14.45 -4.25 13.77
C PHE A 201 -14.89 -5.52 13.01
N GLY A 202 -14.25 -6.67 13.25
CA GLY A 202 -14.59 -7.97 12.67
C GLY A 202 -13.49 -8.64 11.87
N TYR A 203 -12.26 -8.11 11.92
CA TYR A 203 -11.10 -8.77 11.34
C TYR A 203 -10.57 -9.87 12.24
N LYS A 204 -10.01 -10.92 11.62
CA LYS A 204 -9.25 -11.99 12.29
C LYS A 204 -7.85 -12.07 11.73
N GLU A 205 -6.89 -12.35 12.59
CA GLU A 205 -5.51 -12.62 12.20
C GLU A 205 -5.43 -13.92 11.40
N ILE A 206 -4.72 -13.88 10.28
CA ILE A 206 -4.40 -15.03 9.43
C ILE A 206 -2.93 -15.40 9.55
N TYR A 207 -2.07 -14.38 9.59
CA TYR A 207 -0.64 -14.55 9.67
C TYR A 207 -0.02 -13.31 10.32
N LYS A 208 1.07 -13.49 11.03
CA LYS A 208 1.83 -12.40 11.63
C LYS A 208 3.31 -12.75 11.65
N ASN A 209 4.14 -11.79 11.29
CA ASN A 209 5.57 -11.83 11.47
C ASN A 209 6.07 -10.62 12.27
N LYS A 210 7.37 -10.37 12.27
CA LYS A 210 7.98 -9.28 13.03
C LYS A 210 7.49 -7.89 12.59
N SER A 211 7.21 -7.70 11.31
CA SER A 211 6.87 -6.39 10.73
C SER A 211 5.41 -6.27 10.27
N ASN A 212 4.81 -7.36 9.80
CA ASN A 212 3.51 -7.35 9.17
C ASN A 212 2.50 -8.28 9.85
N ILE A 213 1.23 -7.92 9.79
CA ILE A 213 0.10 -8.76 10.17
C ILE A 213 -0.89 -8.82 9.01
N ILE A 214 -1.35 -10.02 8.67
CA ILE A 214 -2.39 -10.26 7.67
C ILE A 214 -3.69 -10.52 8.39
N LEU A 215 -4.70 -9.73 8.03
CA LEU A 215 -6.03 -9.74 8.63
C LEU A 215 -7.08 -10.04 7.56
N ASN A 216 -8.06 -10.88 7.91
CA ASN A 216 -9.20 -11.20 7.05
C ASN A 216 -10.51 -10.79 7.71
N PHE A 217 -11.37 -10.09 6.97
CA PHE A 217 -12.70 -9.67 7.43
C PHE A 217 -13.69 -10.85 7.36
N ARG A 218 -14.32 -11.17 8.49
CA ARG A 218 -15.23 -12.34 8.63
C ARG A 218 -16.61 -11.97 9.14
N LYS A 219 -17.02 -10.71 8.97
CA LYS A 219 -18.32 -10.26 9.48
C LYS A 219 -19.39 -10.16 8.40
#